data_863c6cef8a9d111e6bc209b1dce24990
#
_entry.id   863c6cef8a9d111e6bc209b1dce24990
#
_cell.length_a   1.000
_cell.length_b   1.000
_cell.length_c   1.000
_cell.angle_alpha   90.00
_cell.angle_beta   90.00
_cell.angle_gamma   90.00
#
_symmetry.space_group_name_H-M   'P 1'
#
loop_
_entity.id
_entity.type
_entity.pdbx_description
1 polymer ?
#
loop_
_entity_poly.entity_id
_entity_poly.type
_entity_poly.pdbx_seq_one_letter_code
_entity_poly.pdbx_strand_id
1 'polypeptide(L)'
;MVTATFRFYGELNDFLARERRGRAFATPCARAATTKHMIEALGVPHTEVELVLLNDEPAGLDDLLGEGDRIAVYPRFTTLPVADVARLD
;
A
#
# COMPACT_ATOMS: atom_id res chain seq x y z
N MET A 1 19.94 0.57 3.14
CA MET A 1 18.51 0.27 3.19
C MET A 1 17.75 1.36 3.90
N VAL A 2 16.51 1.54 3.53
CA VAL A 2 15.61 2.45 4.23
C VAL A 2 14.47 1.63 4.82
N THR A 3 13.82 2.16 5.85
CA THR A 3 12.67 1.52 6.48
C THR A 3 11.42 2.35 6.19
N ALA A 4 10.40 1.71 5.63
CA ALA A 4 9.13 2.35 5.36
C ALA A 4 8.00 1.58 6.03
N THR A 5 6.90 2.26 6.32
CA THR A 5 5.75 1.66 6.97
C THR A 5 4.62 1.52 5.95
N PHE A 6 4.08 0.31 5.83
CA PHE A 6 3.01 0.00 4.89
C PHE A 6 1.73 -0.34 5.62
N ARG A 7 0.63 0.06 5.04
CA ARG A 7 -0.68 -0.40 5.45
C ARG A 7 -1.52 -0.71 4.21
N PHE A 8 -2.03 -1.94 4.14
CA PHE A 8 -2.88 -2.37 3.04
C PHE A 8 -4.32 -2.43 3.52
N TYR A 9 -5.24 -2.04 2.66
CA TYR A 9 -6.66 -1.94 3.01
C TYR A 9 -7.49 -2.96 2.24
N GLY A 10 -8.66 -3.27 2.82
CA GLY A 10 -9.61 -4.14 2.19
C GLY A 10 -9.06 -5.51 1.87
N GLU A 11 -9.48 -6.03 0.74
CA GLU A 11 -9.12 -7.39 0.33
C GLU A 11 -7.66 -7.54 -0.07
N LEU A 12 -6.90 -6.43 -0.18
CA LEU A 12 -5.47 -6.54 -0.42
C LEU A 12 -4.78 -7.29 0.72
N ASN A 13 -5.37 -7.28 1.90
CA ASN A 13 -4.84 -8.01 3.05
C ASN A 13 -4.79 -9.51 2.80
N ASP A 14 -5.60 -10.04 1.89
CA ASP A 14 -5.60 -11.47 1.61
C ASP A 14 -4.30 -11.94 0.96
N PHE A 15 -3.56 -11.02 0.35
CA PHE A 15 -2.28 -11.34 -0.26
C PHE A 15 -1.12 -11.29 0.73
N LEU A 16 -1.34 -10.74 1.92
CA LEU A 16 -0.27 -10.52 2.88
C LEU A 16 -0.08 -11.72 3.80
N ALA A 17 1.13 -11.85 4.35
CA ALA A 17 1.37 -12.78 5.45
C ALA A 17 0.42 -12.41 6.59
N ARG A 18 -0.06 -13.45 7.29
CA ARG A 18 -1.10 -13.28 8.29
C ARG A 18 -0.79 -12.20 9.33
N GLU A 19 0.45 -12.15 9.80
CA GLU A 19 0.86 -11.21 10.83
C GLU A 19 0.90 -9.76 10.38
N ARG A 20 0.76 -9.52 9.08
CA ARG A 20 0.77 -8.16 8.51
C ARG A 20 -0.62 -7.65 8.14
N ARG A 21 -1.62 -8.51 8.23
CA ARG A 21 -2.99 -8.16 7.80
C ARG A 21 -3.64 -7.17 8.74
N GLY A 22 -4.32 -6.19 8.16
CA GLY A 22 -5.16 -5.25 8.91
C GLY A 22 -4.40 -4.30 9.81
N ARG A 23 -3.12 -4.10 9.59
CA ARG A 23 -2.30 -3.27 10.46
C ARG A 23 -1.18 -2.62 9.67
N ALA A 24 -0.66 -1.52 10.21
CA ALA A 24 0.53 -0.91 9.69
C ALA A 24 1.75 -1.73 10.15
N PHE A 25 2.72 -1.88 9.27
CA PHE A 25 3.94 -2.60 9.62
C PHE A 25 5.13 -1.96 8.92
N ALA A 26 6.27 -1.97 9.61
CA ALA A 26 7.51 -1.45 9.06
C ALA A 26 8.23 -2.57 8.29
N THR A 27 8.86 -2.21 7.18
CA THR A 27 9.63 -3.18 6.41
C THR A 27 10.85 -2.51 5.80
N PRO A 28 11.98 -3.22 5.76
CA PRO A 28 13.17 -2.69 5.10
C PRO A 28 12.97 -2.69 3.59
N CYS A 29 13.44 -1.64 2.95
CA CYS A 29 13.35 -1.46 1.50
C CYS A 29 14.73 -1.23 0.95
N ALA A 30 15.02 -1.81 -0.21
CA ALA A 30 16.27 -1.52 -0.88
C ALA A 30 16.33 -0.04 -1.24
N ARG A 31 17.54 0.52 -1.27
CA ARG A 31 17.72 1.90 -1.69
C ARG A 31 17.21 2.04 -3.13
N ALA A 32 16.46 3.10 -3.38
CA ALA A 32 15.85 3.37 -4.68
C ALA A 32 14.77 2.34 -5.08
N ALA A 33 14.20 1.62 -4.13
CA ALA A 33 13.05 0.77 -4.43
C ALA A 33 11.85 1.64 -4.76
N THR A 34 11.06 1.20 -5.74
CA THR A 34 9.82 1.89 -6.08
C THR A 34 8.67 1.36 -5.24
N THR A 35 7.61 2.16 -5.17
CA THR A 35 6.39 1.73 -4.51
C THR A 35 5.88 0.41 -5.10
N LYS A 36 5.86 0.31 -6.43
CA LYS A 36 5.42 -0.91 -7.12
C LYS A 36 6.28 -2.11 -6.72
N HIS A 37 7.60 -1.93 -6.71
CA HIS A 37 8.50 -3.02 -6.36
C HIS A 37 8.19 -3.57 -4.98
N MET A 38 8.00 -2.69 -4.00
CA MET A 38 7.75 -3.12 -2.64
C MET A 38 6.37 -3.73 -2.46
N ILE A 39 5.36 -3.17 -3.11
CA ILE A 39 4.01 -3.74 -3.04
C ILE A 39 4.04 -5.18 -3.53
N GLU A 40 4.70 -5.44 -4.66
CA GLU A 40 4.78 -6.79 -5.21
C GLU A 40 5.67 -7.69 -4.38
N ALA A 41 6.75 -7.17 -3.82
CA ALA A 41 7.61 -7.94 -2.95
C ALA A 41 6.88 -8.42 -1.69
N LEU A 42 5.88 -7.65 -1.25
CA LEU A 42 5.07 -8.03 -0.09
C LEU A 42 3.95 -9.01 -0.44
N GLY A 43 3.82 -9.35 -1.70
CA GLY A 43 2.88 -10.37 -2.14
C GLY A 43 1.62 -9.82 -2.81
N VAL A 44 1.50 -8.51 -2.97
CA VAL A 44 0.30 -7.90 -3.54
C VAL A 44 0.53 -7.55 -5.01
N PRO A 45 -0.27 -8.10 -5.94
CA PRO A 45 -0.16 -7.72 -7.34
C PRO A 45 -0.51 -6.26 -7.53
N HIS A 46 0.34 -5.51 -8.22
CA HIS A 46 0.06 -4.07 -8.41
C HIS A 46 -1.22 -3.83 -9.20
N THR A 47 -1.65 -4.82 -9.99
CA THR A 47 -2.88 -4.71 -10.77
C THR A 47 -4.14 -4.70 -9.90
N GLU A 48 -4.03 -5.11 -8.65
CA GLU A 48 -5.15 -5.08 -7.70
C GLU A 48 -5.22 -3.76 -6.94
N VAL A 49 -4.28 -2.85 -7.18
CA VAL A 49 -4.18 -1.59 -6.45
C VAL A 49 -4.82 -0.48 -7.26
N GLU A 50 -5.70 0.29 -6.61
CA GLU A 50 -6.34 1.44 -7.23
C GLU A 50 -5.67 2.74 -6.83
N LEU A 51 -5.28 2.86 -5.57
CA LEU A 51 -4.76 4.11 -5.03
C LEU A 51 -3.62 3.85 -4.07
N VAL A 52 -2.57 4.64 -4.18
CA VAL A 52 -1.47 4.63 -3.22
C VAL A 52 -1.32 6.03 -2.65
N LEU A 53 -1.22 6.11 -1.33
CA LEU A 53 -0.89 7.37 -0.67
C LEU A 53 0.51 7.23 -0.08
N LEU A 54 1.34 8.21 -0.38
CA LEU A 54 2.69 8.30 0.18
C LEU A 54 2.70 9.51 1.11
N ASN A 55 2.84 9.25 2.40
CA ASN A 55 2.77 10.29 3.42
C ASN A 55 1.49 11.12 3.28
N ASP A 56 0.37 10.42 3.08
CA ASP A 56 -0.98 10.97 2.99
C ASP A 56 -1.29 11.74 1.71
N GLU A 57 -0.42 11.64 0.69
CA GLU A 57 -0.65 12.28 -0.59
C GLU A 57 -0.66 11.25 -1.71
N PRO A 58 -1.52 11.43 -2.73
CA PRO A 58 -1.54 10.48 -3.84
C PRO A 58 -0.18 10.34 -4.48
N ALA A 59 0.18 9.10 -4.78
CA ALA A 59 1.48 8.81 -5.35
C ALA A 59 1.33 7.79 -6.48
N GLY A 60 2.36 7.70 -7.30
CA GLY A 60 2.42 6.72 -8.37
C GLY A 60 3.20 5.49 -7.97
N LEU A 61 3.06 4.45 -8.78
CA LEU A 61 3.77 3.20 -8.55
C LEU A 61 5.27 3.32 -8.79
N ASP A 62 5.68 4.36 -9.51
CA ASP A 62 7.09 4.59 -9.81
C ASP A 62 7.80 5.47 -8.78
N ASP A 63 7.07 5.95 -7.78
CA ASP A 63 7.68 6.82 -6.78
C ASP A 63 8.66 6.03 -5.92
N LEU A 64 9.79 6.67 -5.63
CA LEU A 64 10.84 6.07 -4.81
C LEU A 64 10.50 6.23 -3.33
N LEU A 65 10.91 5.25 -2.55
CA LEU A 65 10.67 5.24 -1.12
C LEU A 65 11.90 5.70 -0.36
N GLY A 66 11.68 6.47 0.70
CA GLY A 66 12.74 6.95 1.56
C GLY A 66 12.52 6.55 3.01
N GLU A 67 13.51 6.85 3.84
CA GLU A 67 13.47 6.51 5.25
C GLU A 67 12.28 7.17 5.94
N GLY A 68 11.49 6.37 6.65
CA GLY A 68 10.37 6.88 7.41
C GLY A 68 9.10 7.13 6.61
N ASP A 69 9.10 6.83 5.32
CA ASP A 69 7.89 7.03 4.51
C ASP A 69 6.76 6.12 4.99
N ARG A 70 5.53 6.62 4.84
CA ARG A 70 4.32 5.87 5.16
C ARG A 70 3.52 5.66 3.88
N ILE A 71 3.22 4.39 3.59
CA ILE A 71 2.53 4.03 2.35
C ILE A 71 1.20 3.37 2.69
N ALA A 72 0.11 3.95 2.22
CA ALA A 72 -1.22 3.37 2.34
C ALA A 72 -1.65 2.88 0.96
N VAL A 73 -2.08 1.63 0.88
CA VAL A 73 -2.40 0.99 -0.38
C VAL A 73 -3.85 0.54 -0.36
N TYR A 74 -4.62 1.00 -1.33
CA TYR A 74 -6.06 0.77 -1.40
C TYR A 74 -6.42 -0.10 -2.60
N PRO A 75 -7.39 -1.01 -2.43
CA PRO A 75 -7.83 -1.87 -3.52
C PRO A 75 -8.76 -1.14 -4.46
N ARG A 76 -9.09 -1.79 -5.57
CA ARG A 76 -10.13 -1.29 -6.45
C ARG A 76 -11.45 -1.24 -5.68
N PHE A 77 -12.28 -0.27 -6.01
CA PHE A 77 -13.50 -0.02 -5.25
C PHE A 77 -14.66 -0.93 -5.62
N THR A 78 -14.42 -1.96 -6.42
CA THR A 78 -15.49 -2.84 -6.90
C THR A 78 -16.23 -3.55 -5.78
N THR A 79 -15.58 -3.75 -4.63
CA THR A 79 -16.17 -4.48 -3.52
C THR A 79 -16.59 -3.58 -2.37
N LEU A 80 -16.35 -2.26 -2.46
CA LEU A 80 -16.69 -1.34 -1.38
C LEU A 80 -18.15 -0.93 -1.48
N PRO A 81 -18.89 -0.84 -0.36
CA PRO A 81 -20.25 -0.31 -0.38
C PRO A 81 -20.26 1.13 -0.88
N VAL A 82 -21.32 1.49 -1.60
CA VAL A 82 -21.45 2.83 -2.15
C VAL A 82 -21.38 3.90 -1.05
N ALA A 83 -21.95 3.61 0.11
CA ALA A 83 -21.93 4.56 1.23
C ALA A 83 -20.51 4.83 1.70
N ASP A 84 -19.65 3.82 1.70
CA ASP A 84 -18.25 4.00 2.10
C ASP A 84 -17.48 4.80 1.06
N VAL A 85 -17.76 4.55 -0.21
CA VAL A 85 -17.12 5.30 -1.29
C VAL A 85 -17.51 6.77 -1.19
N ALA A 86 -18.78 7.06 -0.92
CA ALA A 86 -19.24 8.42 -0.80
C ALA A 86 -18.55 9.17 0.35
N ARG A 87 -18.16 8.47 1.39
CA ARG A 87 -17.49 9.09 2.53
C ARG A 87 -16.03 9.37 2.29
N LEU A 88 -15.45 8.79 1.26
CA LEU A 88 -14.05 9.03 0.94
C LEU A 88 -13.83 10.38 0.26
N ASP A 89 -14.88 11.04 -0.13
CA ASP A 89 -14.79 12.36 -0.80
C ASP A 89 -14.42 13.51 0.17
#